data_5ef459f50cefd3ccdf8a3c7ec9bc7e07
#
_entry.id   5ef459f50cefd3ccdf8a3c7ec9bc7e07
#
_cell.length_a   1.000
_cell.length_b   1.000
_cell.length_c   1.000
_cell.angle_alpha   90.00
_cell.angle_beta   90.00
_cell.angle_gamma   90.00
#
_symmetry.space_group_name_H-M   'P 1'
#
loop_
_entity.id
_entity.type
_entity.pdbx_description
1 polymer ?
#
loop_
_entity_poly.entity_id
_entity_poly.type
_entity_poly.pdbx_seq_one_letter_code
_entity_poly.pdbx_strand_id
1 'polypeptide(L)'
;MSLGRTLRQKFPFLRYSFLRGAFGGRDVMRTGQMGDGREEATADYVIANAPAGDVDAAIDGIDNFAYDKSILMNVGDEKGQLLDTAVKRANPKLAMELGAYCGYSGLRIARAAPGANVFSIEKSDANASVARRVWAHAGLADRVTCINGTVGDGTTLEVLAKDYGFTEGCLDFVFLDHWKDVYLDDLQRLVDRGWLHPGTIVVADNVGFPGAPKYRAYMKEQQGKRWQTIEHETHVEYQTLVKDLVLESEFLG
;
A
#
# COMPACT_ATOMS: atom_id res chain seq x y z
N MET A 1 22.83 9.58 -3.34
CA MET A 1 21.72 10.37 -3.95
C MET A 1 22.29 11.49 -4.79
N SER A 2 21.75 11.77 -6.00
CA SER A 2 22.21 12.91 -6.80
C SER A 2 21.70 14.22 -6.18
N LEU A 3 22.47 15.31 -6.34
CA LEU A 3 22.09 16.65 -5.86
C LEU A 3 20.69 17.07 -6.35
N GLY A 4 20.32 16.65 -7.58
CA GLY A 4 19.02 16.90 -8.15
C GLY A 4 17.86 16.20 -7.43
N ARG A 5 18.05 14.96 -6.94
CA ARG A 5 17.04 14.25 -6.14
C ARG A 5 16.83 14.91 -4.78
N THR A 6 17.92 15.29 -4.11
CA THR A 6 17.86 16.01 -2.81
C THR A 6 17.09 17.33 -2.94
N LEU A 7 17.30 18.09 -4.02
CA LEU A 7 16.55 19.32 -4.27
C LEU A 7 15.07 19.05 -4.54
N ARG A 8 14.72 18.00 -5.30
CA ARG A 8 13.33 17.63 -5.60
C ARG A 8 12.56 17.13 -4.36
N GLN A 9 13.24 16.45 -3.43
CA GLN A 9 12.66 16.06 -2.14
C GLN A 9 12.37 17.27 -1.25
N LYS A 10 13.30 18.26 -1.20
CA LYS A 10 13.15 19.47 -0.38
C LYS A 10 12.15 20.49 -0.96
N PHE A 11 11.92 20.48 -2.26
CA PHE A 11 11.04 21.43 -2.95
C PHE A 11 10.08 20.75 -3.93
N PRO A 12 9.18 19.85 -3.43
CA PRO A 12 8.27 19.07 -4.28
C PRO A 12 7.32 19.95 -5.10
N PHE A 13 6.94 21.14 -4.59
CA PHE A 13 6.06 22.10 -5.28
C PHE A 13 6.69 22.70 -6.55
N LEU A 14 8.01 22.62 -6.75
CA LEU A 14 8.67 23.01 -7.99
C LEU A 14 8.47 21.97 -9.12
N ARG A 15 7.90 20.82 -8.82
CA ARG A 15 7.62 19.78 -9.80
C ARG A 15 6.24 20.00 -10.41
N TYR A 16 6.20 20.14 -11.74
CA TYR A 16 4.93 20.25 -12.48
C TYR A 16 3.96 19.11 -12.16
N SER A 17 4.48 17.89 -11.99
CA SER A 17 3.68 16.71 -11.62
C SER A 17 3.03 16.81 -10.23
N PHE A 18 3.64 17.54 -9.29
CA PHE A 18 3.06 17.83 -7.98
C PHE A 18 1.91 18.83 -8.10
N LEU A 19 2.13 19.93 -8.82
CA LEU A 19 1.10 20.95 -9.06
C LEU A 19 -0.12 20.33 -9.76
N ARG A 20 0.10 19.51 -10.77
CA ARG A 20 -0.98 18.82 -11.49
C ARG A 20 -1.75 17.84 -10.58
N GLY A 21 -1.06 17.11 -9.69
CA GLY A 21 -1.71 16.26 -8.69
C GLY A 21 -2.58 17.06 -7.71
N ALA A 22 -2.10 18.22 -7.24
CA ALA A 22 -2.86 19.09 -6.35
C ALA A 22 -4.15 19.65 -7.01
N PHE A 23 -4.16 19.85 -8.34
CA PHE A 23 -5.34 20.28 -9.08
C PHE A 23 -6.20 19.12 -9.61
N GLY A 24 -5.66 17.90 -9.69
CA GLY A 24 -6.35 16.69 -10.20
C GLY A 24 -7.20 15.94 -9.17
N GLY A 25 -7.37 16.46 -7.96
CA GLY A 25 -7.99 15.73 -6.83
C GLY A 25 -9.39 15.15 -7.08
N ARG A 26 -10.18 15.70 -8.03
CA ARG A 26 -11.49 15.14 -8.40
C ARG A 26 -11.37 13.82 -9.18
N ASP A 27 -10.37 13.69 -10.05
CA ASP A 27 -10.14 12.47 -10.81
C ASP A 27 -9.58 11.37 -9.91
N VAL A 28 -8.66 11.70 -9.01
CA VAL A 28 -8.15 10.76 -8.00
C VAL A 28 -9.27 10.18 -7.15
N MET A 29 -10.20 11.01 -6.66
CA MET A 29 -11.33 10.55 -5.84
C MET A 29 -12.27 9.61 -6.60
N ARG A 30 -12.44 9.81 -7.90
CA ARG A 30 -13.34 9.02 -8.73
C ARG A 30 -12.72 7.76 -9.29
N THR A 31 -11.48 7.83 -9.77
CA THR A 31 -10.81 6.79 -10.55
C THR A 31 -9.66 6.11 -9.82
N GLY A 32 -9.15 6.70 -8.72
CA GLY A 32 -7.92 6.27 -8.07
C GLY A 32 -6.65 6.58 -8.88
N GLN A 33 -6.77 7.37 -9.97
CA GLN A 33 -5.66 7.75 -10.85
C GLN A 33 -5.53 9.27 -10.94
N MET A 34 -4.32 9.74 -11.21
CA MET A 34 -4.06 11.18 -11.43
C MET A 34 -4.64 11.72 -12.74
N GLY A 35 -5.07 10.83 -13.65
CA GLY A 35 -5.71 11.20 -14.91
C GLY A 35 -4.77 11.77 -15.97
N ASP A 36 -3.46 11.60 -15.83
CA ASP A 36 -2.44 12.07 -16.78
C ASP A 36 -1.59 10.92 -17.38
N GLY A 37 -2.00 9.67 -17.14
CA GLY A 37 -1.37 8.48 -17.70
C GLY A 37 -0.08 8.06 -17.00
N ARG A 38 0.24 8.68 -15.83
CA ARG A 38 1.46 8.35 -15.10
C ARG A 38 1.49 6.92 -14.58
N GLU A 39 0.34 6.36 -14.26
CA GLU A 39 0.21 4.99 -13.75
C GLU A 39 0.64 3.98 -14.81
N GLU A 40 0.10 4.08 -16.03
CA GLU A 40 0.51 3.25 -17.15
C GLU A 40 1.98 3.47 -17.53
N ALA A 41 2.41 4.74 -17.58
CA ALA A 41 3.80 5.09 -17.86
C ALA A 41 4.78 4.53 -16.81
N THR A 42 4.33 4.33 -15.56
CA THR A 42 5.13 3.69 -14.52
C THR A 42 5.38 2.22 -14.85
N ALA A 43 4.33 1.46 -15.21
CA ALA A 43 4.50 0.06 -15.61
C ALA A 43 5.39 -0.08 -16.84
N ASP A 44 5.17 0.76 -17.87
CA ASP A 44 6.00 0.76 -19.07
C ASP A 44 7.49 1.06 -18.76
N TYR A 45 7.72 2.01 -17.85
CA TYR A 45 9.07 2.36 -17.41
C TYR A 45 9.75 1.20 -16.67
N VAL A 46 9.04 0.54 -15.73
CA VAL A 46 9.57 -0.61 -14.98
C VAL A 46 9.92 -1.74 -15.97
N ILE A 47 8.99 -2.09 -16.88
CA ILE A 47 9.19 -3.17 -17.86
C ILE A 47 10.37 -2.88 -18.78
N ALA A 48 10.60 -1.62 -19.14
CA ALA A 48 11.68 -1.22 -20.02
C ALA A 48 13.06 -1.13 -19.33
N ASN A 49 13.11 -0.94 -18.01
CA ASN A 49 14.35 -0.60 -17.30
C ASN A 49 14.77 -1.59 -16.20
N ALA A 50 13.85 -2.45 -15.71
CA ALA A 50 14.16 -3.49 -14.74
C ALA A 50 14.30 -4.85 -15.44
N PRO A 51 15.26 -5.71 -15.06
CA PRO A 51 15.30 -7.09 -15.52
C PRO A 51 14.03 -7.86 -15.13
N ALA A 52 13.51 -8.69 -16.02
CA ALA A 52 12.37 -9.55 -15.71
C ALA A 52 12.72 -10.54 -14.58
N GLY A 53 11.81 -10.71 -13.63
CA GLY A 53 12.00 -11.58 -12.45
C GLY A 53 12.79 -10.94 -11.29
N ASP A 54 13.24 -9.69 -11.44
CA ASP A 54 13.99 -8.96 -10.40
C ASP A 54 13.07 -8.00 -9.66
N VAL A 55 12.66 -8.42 -8.46
CA VAL A 55 11.75 -7.63 -7.59
C VAL A 55 12.41 -6.35 -7.08
N ASP A 56 13.69 -6.41 -6.73
CA ASP A 56 14.42 -5.22 -6.24
C ASP A 56 14.57 -4.19 -7.35
N ALA A 57 14.93 -4.62 -8.56
CA ALA A 57 15.01 -3.74 -9.72
C ALA A 57 13.64 -3.14 -10.10
N ALA A 58 12.54 -3.87 -9.93
CA ALA A 58 11.19 -3.36 -10.17
C ALA A 58 10.81 -2.27 -9.14
N ILE A 59 11.13 -2.46 -7.85
CA ILE A 59 10.94 -1.46 -6.79
C ILE A 59 11.76 -0.21 -7.11
N ASP A 60 13.06 -0.36 -7.40
CA ASP A 60 13.94 0.74 -7.78
C ASP A 60 13.44 1.47 -9.03
N GLY A 61 12.86 0.73 -9.98
CA GLY A 61 12.25 1.28 -11.19
C GLY A 61 11.09 2.24 -10.87
N ILE A 62 10.19 1.84 -9.97
CA ILE A 62 9.09 2.71 -9.52
C ILE A 62 9.62 3.94 -8.77
N ASP A 63 10.58 3.76 -7.85
CA ASP A 63 11.20 4.88 -7.13
C ASP A 63 11.92 5.85 -8.09
N ASN A 64 12.65 5.33 -9.07
CA ASN A 64 13.31 6.14 -10.10
C ASN A 64 12.28 6.93 -10.93
N PHE A 65 11.17 6.29 -11.32
CA PHE A 65 10.08 6.99 -12.01
C PHE A 65 9.48 8.08 -11.13
N ALA A 66 9.20 7.78 -9.86
CA ALA A 66 8.63 8.73 -8.91
C ALA A 66 9.54 9.95 -8.70
N TYR A 67 10.85 9.75 -8.58
CA TYR A 67 11.81 10.85 -8.41
C TYR A 67 12.08 11.63 -9.71
N ASP A 68 12.23 10.95 -10.83
CA ASP A 68 12.80 11.55 -12.04
C ASP A 68 11.74 11.96 -13.07
N LYS A 69 10.56 11.33 -13.05
CA LYS A 69 9.49 11.57 -14.03
C LYS A 69 8.25 12.21 -13.39
N SER A 70 7.50 11.48 -12.58
CA SER A 70 6.23 11.94 -12.03
C SER A 70 5.98 11.39 -10.64
N ILE A 71 5.58 12.24 -9.69
CA ILE A 71 5.19 11.82 -8.34
C ILE A 71 4.06 10.78 -8.42
N LEU A 72 4.19 9.72 -7.61
CA LEU A 72 3.22 8.65 -7.46
C LEU A 72 2.62 8.68 -6.05
N MET A 73 1.41 8.10 -5.89
CA MET A 73 0.70 7.98 -4.60
C MET A 73 0.94 6.61 -3.94
N ASN A 74 2.12 6.04 -4.09
CA ASN A 74 2.48 4.80 -3.41
C ASN A 74 3.13 5.10 -2.05
N VAL A 75 3.34 4.08 -1.21
CA VAL A 75 3.92 4.25 0.14
C VAL A 75 5.31 4.91 0.15
N GLY A 76 6.02 4.89 -0.99
CA GLY A 76 7.35 5.50 -1.16
C GLY A 76 8.47 4.74 -0.44
N ASP A 77 9.70 5.21 -0.64
CA ASP A 77 10.91 4.52 -0.18
C ASP A 77 11.12 4.61 1.34
N GLU A 78 10.83 5.77 1.97
CA GLU A 78 10.98 5.96 3.42
C GLU A 78 10.00 5.07 4.20
N LYS A 79 8.70 5.22 3.97
CA LYS A 79 7.68 4.42 4.65
C LYS A 79 7.71 2.95 4.22
N GLY A 80 8.14 2.68 2.99
CA GLY A 80 8.38 1.34 2.49
C GLY A 80 9.40 0.55 3.31
N GLN A 81 10.42 1.19 3.91
CA GLN A 81 11.36 0.53 4.83
C GLN A 81 10.68 0.13 6.15
N LEU A 82 9.75 0.95 6.64
CA LEU A 82 8.92 0.59 7.81
C LEU A 82 8.03 -0.60 7.47
N LEU A 83 7.37 -0.57 6.30
CA LEU A 83 6.56 -1.68 5.80
C LEU A 83 7.39 -2.98 5.72
N ASP A 84 8.58 -2.95 5.11
CA ASP A 84 9.48 -4.10 5.02
C ASP A 84 9.82 -4.67 6.41
N THR A 85 10.06 -3.79 7.39
CA THR A 85 10.41 -4.17 8.76
C THR A 85 9.24 -4.84 9.46
N ALA A 86 8.03 -4.26 9.34
CA ALA A 86 6.80 -4.83 9.90
C ALA A 86 6.46 -6.19 9.28
N VAL A 87 6.59 -6.33 7.94
CA VAL A 87 6.38 -7.60 7.23
C VAL A 87 7.37 -8.67 7.68
N LYS A 88 8.66 -8.34 7.79
CA LYS A 88 9.69 -9.27 8.29
C LYS A 88 9.41 -9.72 9.72
N ARG A 89 8.92 -8.82 10.59
CA ARG A 89 8.53 -9.14 11.96
C ARG A 89 7.32 -10.06 11.99
N ALA A 90 6.30 -9.80 11.18
CA ALA A 90 5.11 -10.63 11.07
C ALA A 90 5.42 -12.00 10.47
N ASN A 91 6.41 -12.09 9.57
CA ASN A 91 6.78 -13.28 8.81
C ASN A 91 5.55 -14.04 8.26
N PRO A 92 4.68 -13.37 7.49
CA PRO A 92 3.37 -13.87 7.13
C PRO A 92 3.45 -15.06 6.18
N LYS A 93 2.46 -15.96 6.27
CA LYS A 93 2.12 -16.93 5.21
C LYS A 93 1.07 -16.34 4.28
N LEU A 94 0.13 -15.58 4.86
CA LEU A 94 -0.92 -14.89 4.13
C LEU A 94 -0.96 -13.42 4.53
N ALA A 95 -0.76 -12.54 3.54
CA ALA A 95 -0.84 -11.10 3.70
C ALA A 95 -1.99 -10.54 2.85
N MET A 96 -2.66 -9.51 3.37
CA MET A 96 -3.65 -8.73 2.64
C MET A 96 -3.21 -7.28 2.53
N GLU A 97 -3.43 -6.69 1.36
CA GLU A 97 -3.24 -5.28 1.09
C GLU A 97 -4.57 -4.66 0.63
N LEU A 98 -4.89 -3.49 1.14
CA LEU A 98 -6.03 -2.69 0.69
C LEU A 98 -5.49 -1.44 -0.01
N GLY A 99 -5.63 -1.41 -1.35
CA GLY A 99 -5.09 -0.38 -2.23
C GLY A 99 -3.78 -0.81 -2.89
N ALA A 100 -3.84 -1.25 -4.16
CA ALA A 100 -2.66 -1.66 -4.94
C ALA A 100 -1.97 -0.50 -5.64
N TYR A 101 -2.75 0.46 -6.16
CA TYR A 101 -2.29 1.52 -7.05
C TYR A 101 -1.42 0.96 -8.20
N CYS A 102 -0.12 1.32 -8.27
CA CYS A 102 0.82 0.78 -9.26
C CYS A 102 1.55 -0.50 -8.81
N GLY A 103 1.15 -1.12 -7.69
CA GLY A 103 1.68 -2.40 -7.20
C GLY A 103 2.97 -2.32 -6.38
N TYR A 104 3.40 -1.14 -5.96
CA TYR A 104 4.67 -0.93 -5.25
C TYR A 104 4.73 -1.64 -3.89
N SER A 105 3.72 -1.46 -3.05
CA SER A 105 3.64 -2.08 -1.73
C SER A 105 3.51 -3.60 -1.82
N GLY A 106 2.76 -4.11 -2.79
CA GLY A 106 2.68 -5.55 -3.07
C GLY A 106 4.05 -6.17 -3.42
N LEU A 107 4.91 -5.47 -4.21
CA LEU A 107 6.30 -5.88 -4.45
C LEU A 107 7.09 -5.95 -3.15
N ARG A 108 6.97 -4.92 -2.29
CA ARG A 108 7.72 -4.83 -1.03
C ARG A 108 7.30 -5.93 -0.05
N ILE A 109 5.99 -6.16 0.11
CA ILE A 109 5.46 -7.24 0.97
C ILE A 109 5.97 -8.60 0.49
N ALA A 110 5.84 -8.89 -0.82
CA ALA A 110 6.28 -10.16 -1.40
C ALA A 110 7.80 -10.35 -1.31
N ARG A 111 8.60 -9.27 -1.43
CA ARG A 111 10.05 -9.30 -1.22
C ARG A 111 10.43 -9.57 0.23
N ALA A 112 9.78 -8.86 1.17
CA ALA A 112 10.09 -8.94 2.60
C ALA A 112 9.68 -10.29 3.21
N ALA A 113 8.67 -10.96 2.64
CA ALA A 113 8.19 -12.30 3.02
C ALA A 113 8.17 -13.24 1.81
N PRO A 114 9.31 -13.86 1.42
CA PRO A 114 9.40 -14.68 0.20
C PRO A 114 8.48 -15.91 0.17
N GLY A 115 8.01 -16.38 1.34
CA GLY A 115 7.08 -17.51 1.47
C GLY A 115 5.61 -17.12 1.51
N ALA A 116 5.27 -15.82 1.49
CA ALA A 116 3.91 -15.34 1.63
C ALA A 116 3.14 -15.36 0.30
N ASN A 117 1.83 -15.64 0.40
CA ASN A 117 0.85 -15.25 -0.60
C ASN A 117 0.30 -13.87 -0.22
N VAL A 118 0.21 -12.96 -1.18
CA VAL A 118 -0.28 -11.60 -0.99
C VAL A 118 -1.56 -11.40 -1.78
N PHE A 119 -2.63 -10.98 -1.12
CA PHE A 119 -3.88 -10.59 -1.77
C PHE A 119 -4.06 -9.09 -1.66
N SER A 120 -4.07 -8.41 -2.80
CA SER A 120 -4.26 -6.98 -2.88
C SER A 120 -5.65 -6.66 -3.41
N ILE A 121 -6.43 -5.89 -2.65
CA ILE A 121 -7.78 -5.47 -3.04
C ILE A 121 -7.67 -4.07 -3.64
N GLU A 122 -8.09 -3.90 -4.90
CA GLU A 122 -8.02 -2.64 -5.64
C GLU A 122 -9.37 -2.33 -6.29
N LYS A 123 -9.87 -1.12 -6.02
CA LYS A 123 -11.15 -0.65 -6.56
C LYS A 123 -11.09 -0.32 -8.05
N SER A 124 -9.97 0.22 -8.49
CA SER A 124 -9.77 0.70 -9.86
C SER A 124 -9.28 -0.43 -10.76
N ASP A 125 -10.07 -0.83 -11.77
CA ASP A 125 -9.66 -1.83 -12.77
C ASP A 125 -8.37 -1.41 -13.49
N ALA A 126 -8.21 -0.12 -13.76
CA ALA A 126 -7.02 0.42 -14.42
C ALA A 126 -5.77 0.26 -13.54
N ASN A 127 -5.86 0.62 -12.25
CA ASN A 127 -4.76 0.43 -11.31
C ASN A 127 -4.43 -1.06 -11.12
N ALA A 128 -5.44 -1.89 -10.97
CA ALA A 128 -5.26 -3.35 -10.87
C ALA A 128 -4.55 -3.93 -12.10
N SER A 129 -4.87 -3.42 -13.30
CA SER A 129 -4.17 -3.80 -14.54
C SER A 129 -2.70 -3.41 -14.50
N VAL A 130 -2.40 -2.17 -14.11
CA VAL A 130 -1.03 -1.66 -13.96
C VAL A 130 -0.24 -2.50 -12.95
N ALA A 131 -0.80 -2.74 -11.76
CA ALA A 131 -0.16 -3.52 -10.70
C ALA A 131 0.15 -4.96 -11.16
N ARG A 132 -0.82 -5.63 -11.80
CA ARG A 132 -0.61 -7.00 -12.34
C ARG A 132 0.51 -7.05 -13.38
N ARG A 133 0.64 -6.05 -14.24
CA ARG A 133 1.74 -5.97 -15.23
C ARG A 133 3.09 -5.86 -14.53
N VAL A 134 3.19 -5.01 -13.51
CA VAL A 134 4.41 -4.82 -12.72
C VAL A 134 4.78 -6.09 -11.97
N TRP A 135 3.83 -6.72 -11.27
CA TRP A 135 4.08 -7.97 -10.53
C TRP A 135 4.45 -9.14 -11.44
N ALA A 136 3.78 -9.25 -12.60
CA ALA A 136 4.13 -10.28 -13.59
C ALA A 136 5.55 -10.09 -14.11
N HIS A 137 5.95 -8.84 -14.42
CA HIS A 137 7.32 -8.54 -14.86
C HIS A 137 8.35 -8.85 -13.76
N ALA A 138 8.03 -8.57 -12.50
CA ALA A 138 8.87 -8.90 -11.34
C ALA A 138 8.88 -10.39 -10.96
N GLY A 139 8.16 -11.25 -11.71
CA GLY A 139 8.12 -12.70 -11.44
C GLY A 139 7.24 -13.09 -10.25
N LEU A 140 6.26 -12.27 -9.88
CA LEU A 140 5.40 -12.49 -8.71
C LEU A 140 3.95 -12.87 -9.05
N ALA A 141 3.63 -13.18 -10.31
CA ALA A 141 2.27 -13.46 -10.74
C ALA A 141 1.59 -14.61 -9.97
N ASP A 142 2.36 -15.60 -9.51
CA ASP A 142 1.86 -16.75 -8.74
C ASP A 142 1.74 -16.47 -7.23
N ARG A 143 2.26 -15.33 -6.77
CA ARG A 143 2.34 -15.01 -5.33
C ARG A 143 1.55 -13.77 -4.93
N VAL A 144 1.32 -12.86 -5.84
CA VAL A 144 0.58 -11.61 -5.59
C VAL A 144 -0.68 -11.61 -6.45
N THR A 145 -1.82 -11.75 -5.81
CA THR A 145 -3.14 -11.79 -6.47
C THR A 145 -3.86 -10.47 -6.26
N CYS A 146 -4.31 -9.85 -7.35
CA CYS A 146 -5.15 -8.65 -7.28
C CYS A 146 -6.63 -9.02 -7.42
N ILE A 147 -7.42 -8.63 -6.44
CA ILE A 147 -8.88 -8.75 -6.45
C ILE A 147 -9.47 -7.36 -6.74
N ASN A 148 -10.25 -7.26 -7.82
CA ASN A 148 -10.97 -6.05 -8.13
C ASN A 148 -12.20 -5.93 -7.23
N GLY A 149 -12.27 -4.86 -6.43
CA GLY A 149 -13.37 -4.64 -5.50
C GLY A 149 -12.99 -3.78 -4.31
N THR A 150 -13.82 -3.81 -3.28
CA THR A 150 -13.59 -3.14 -2.00
C THR A 150 -14.04 -4.04 -0.86
N VAL A 151 -13.44 -3.89 0.32
CA VAL A 151 -13.87 -4.66 1.50
C VAL A 151 -15.34 -4.40 1.86
N GLY A 152 -15.82 -3.20 1.58
CA GLY A 152 -17.19 -2.77 1.90
C GLY A 152 -18.24 -3.04 0.83
N ASP A 153 -17.94 -3.68 -0.31
CA ASP A 153 -18.90 -3.89 -1.41
C ASP A 153 -19.87 -5.06 -1.21
N GLY A 154 -19.71 -5.83 -0.14
CA GLY A 154 -20.56 -6.98 0.20
C GLY A 154 -20.24 -8.25 -0.59
N THR A 155 -19.32 -8.23 -1.54
CA THR A 155 -18.99 -9.36 -2.43
C THR A 155 -17.53 -9.78 -2.34
N THR A 156 -16.60 -8.84 -2.25
CA THR A 156 -15.15 -9.12 -2.27
C THR A 156 -14.71 -10.09 -1.16
N LEU A 157 -15.21 -9.91 0.07
CA LEU A 157 -14.87 -10.83 1.16
C LEU A 157 -15.48 -12.21 0.99
N GLU A 158 -16.67 -12.32 0.36
CA GLU A 158 -17.27 -13.62 0.02
C GLU A 158 -16.44 -14.36 -1.04
N VAL A 159 -15.96 -13.65 -2.06
CA VAL A 159 -15.07 -14.22 -3.09
C VAL A 159 -13.78 -14.73 -2.46
N LEU A 160 -13.16 -13.95 -1.56
CA LEU A 160 -11.95 -14.37 -0.84
C LEU A 160 -12.19 -15.63 0.00
N ALA A 161 -13.30 -15.69 0.72
CA ALA A 161 -13.65 -16.87 1.52
C ALA A 161 -13.92 -18.11 0.65
N LYS A 162 -14.74 -17.95 -0.40
CA LYS A 162 -15.22 -19.09 -1.21
C LYS A 162 -14.17 -19.59 -2.19
N ASP A 163 -13.53 -18.67 -2.91
CA ASP A 163 -12.70 -19.02 -4.08
C ASP A 163 -11.21 -19.11 -3.72
N TYR A 164 -10.79 -18.45 -2.62
CA TYR A 164 -9.39 -18.41 -2.18
C TYR A 164 -9.17 -19.01 -0.79
N GLY A 165 -10.21 -19.52 -0.13
CA GLY A 165 -10.10 -20.28 1.11
C GLY A 165 -9.76 -19.44 2.35
N PHE A 166 -10.14 -18.17 2.37
CA PHE A 166 -9.99 -17.33 3.57
C PHE A 166 -10.90 -17.84 4.69
N THR A 167 -10.32 -18.16 5.83
CA THR A 167 -10.99 -18.72 7.00
C THR A 167 -10.60 -17.98 8.27
N GLU A 168 -11.19 -18.39 9.40
CA GLU A 168 -10.85 -17.85 10.72
C GLU A 168 -9.34 -17.90 10.99
N GLY A 169 -8.78 -16.78 11.46
CA GLY A 169 -7.38 -16.61 11.82
C GLY A 169 -6.40 -16.76 10.65
N CYS A 170 -6.83 -16.56 9.40
CA CYS A 170 -5.95 -16.81 8.24
C CYS A 170 -4.95 -15.69 7.94
N LEU A 171 -5.22 -14.45 8.39
CA LEU A 171 -4.36 -13.31 8.07
C LEU A 171 -3.28 -13.09 9.11
N ASP A 172 -2.02 -13.13 8.68
CA ASP A 172 -0.86 -12.81 9.51
C ASP A 172 -0.48 -11.33 9.41
N PHE A 173 -0.78 -10.71 8.27
CA PHE A 173 -0.41 -9.32 7.98
C PHE A 173 -1.47 -8.61 7.14
N VAL A 174 -1.76 -7.34 7.48
CA VAL A 174 -2.66 -6.46 6.71
C VAL A 174 -2.00 -5.11 6.50
N PHE A 175 -2.02 -4.61 5.25
CA PHE A 175 -1.59 -3.25 4.91
C PHE A 175 -2.79 -2.41 4.45
N LEU A 176 -3.02 -1.28 5.11
CA LEU A 176 -4.10 -0.34 4.79
C LEU A 176 -3.49 0.89 4.11
N ASP A 177 -3.74 1.04 2.80
CA ASP A 177 -3.29 2.20 2.01
C ASP A 177 -4.31 2.60 0.94
N HIS A 178 -5.59 2.40 1.22
CA HIS A 178 -6.70 2.77 0.37
C HIS A 178 -7.36 4.10 0.84
N TRP A 179 -8.65 4.28 0.63
CA TRP A 179 -9.38 5.49 1.03
C TRP A 179 -9.46 5.62 2.56
N LYS A 180 -8.92 6.70 3.11
CA LYS A 180 -8.67 6.86 4.56
C LYS A 180 -9.93 6.88 5.42
N ASP A 181 -11.07 7.37 4.88
CA ASP A 181 -12.34 7.45 5.60
C ASP A 181 -12.94 6.08 5.96
N VAL A 182 -12.57 5.02 5.22
CA VAL A 182 -13.08 3.65 5.43
C VAL A 182 -12.12 2.72 6.16
N TYR A 183 -10.93 3.20 6.56
CA TYR A 183 -9.93 2.38 7.25
C TYR A 183 -10.49 1.62 8.45
N LEU A 184 -11.20 2.33 9.34
CA LEU A 184 -11.78 1.72 10.52
C LEU A 184 -12.87 0.70 10.17
N ASP A 185 -13.78 1.08 9.28
CA ASP A 185 -14.90 0.23 8.90
C ASP A 185 -14.41 -1.05 8.21
N ASP A 186 -13.40 -0.93 7.34
CA ASP A 186 -12.85 -2.09 6.63
C ASP A 186 -12.01 -2.98 7.54
N LEU A 187 -11.23 -2.40 8.47
CA LEU A 187 -10.57 -3.20 9.51
C LEU A 187 -11.58 -3.96 10.37
N GLN A 188 -12.67 -3.30 10.81
CA GLN A 188 -13.70 -3.96 11.62
C GLN A 188 -14.36 -5.12 10.86
N ARG A 189 -14.61 -4.98 9.56
CA ARG A 189 -15.12 -6.08 8.73
C ARG A 189 -14.19 -7.29 8.73
N LEU A 190 -12.87 -7.08 8.63
CA LEU A 190 -11.90 -8.18 8.72
C LEU A 190 -11.89 -8.84 10.10
N VAL A 191 -12.01 -8.04 11.17
CA VAL A 191 -12.13 -8.52 12.55
C VAL A 191 -13.43 -9.31 12.76
N ASP A 192 -14.56 -8.79 12.27
CA ASP A 192 -15.88 -9.43 12.40
C ASP A 192 -15.96 -10.74 11.60
N ARG A 193 -15.19 -10.88 10.53
CA ARG A 193 -15.00 -12.15 9.81
C ARG A 193 -14.16 -13.17 10.60
N GLY A 194 -13.53 -12.74 11.69
CA GLY A 194 -12.62 -13.60 12.45
C GLY A 194 -11.33 -13.93 11.67
N TRP A 195 -10.97 -13.15 10.62
CA TRP A 195 -9.81 -13.47 9.79
C TRP A 195 -8.48 -13.12 10.44
N LEU A 196 -8.48 -12.25 11.46
CA LEU A 196 -7.32 -11.92 12.26
C LEU A 196 -7.18 -12.91 13.43
N HIS A 197 -5.96 -13.17 13.84
CA HIS A 197 -5.61 -13.94 15.05
C HIS A 197 -4.71 -13.10 15.97
N PRO A 198 -4.61 -13.42 17.27
CA PRO A 198 -3.62 -12.77 18.14
C PRO A 198 -2.22 -12.87 17.53
N GLY A 199 -1.54 -11.72 17.38
CA GLY A 199 -0.26 -11.59 16.71
C GLY A 199 -0.34 -11.11 15.25
N THR A 200 -1.54 -11.02 14.64
CA THR A 200 -1.69 -10.37 13.31
C THR A 200 -1.21 -8.93 13.37
N ILE A 201 -0.34 -8.55 12.44
CA ILE A 201 0.17 -7.18 12.32
C ILE A 201 -0.63 -6.42 11.27
N VAL A 202 -1.12 -5.24 11.64
CA VAL A 202 -1.79 -4.29 10.74
C VAL A 202 -0.96 -3.03 10.63
N VAL A 203 -0.56 -2.66 9.41
CA VAL A 203 0.12 -1.40 9.12
C VAL A 203 -0.83 -0.49 8.35
N ALA A 204 -0.96 0.76 8.78
CA ALA A 204 -1.82 1.75 8.14
C ALA A 204 -0.99 2.97 7.73
N ASP A 205 -1.00 3.29 6.44
CA ASP A 205 -0.29 4.45 5.88
C ASP A 205 -1.14 5.72 5.88
N ASN A 206 -0.47 6.87 5.83
CA ASN A 206 -1.06 8.21 5.75
C ASN A 206 -2.08 8.53 6.86
N VAL A 207 -1.89 7.99 8.05
CA VAL A 207 -2.78 8.23 9.20
C VAL A 207 -2.67 9.68 9.70
N GLY A 208 -1.50 10.33 9.45
CA GLY A 208 -1.26 11.74 9.75
C GLY A 208 -1.77 12.67 8.66
N PHE A 209 -1.40 12.39 7.39
CA PHE A 209 -1.74 13.19 6.22
C PHE A 209 -2.00 12.29 5.00
N PRO A 210 -3.15 12.41 4.27
CA PRO A 210 -4.28 13.33 4.51
C PRO A 210 -5.02 13.06 5.83
N GLY A 211 -4.77 11.91 6.46
CA GLY A 211 -5.23 11.57 7.79
C GLY A 211 -6.41 10.60 7.85
N ALA A 212 -6.35 9.70 8.85
CA ALA A 212 -7.41 8.76 9.20
C ALA A 212 -7.83 8.93 10.68
N PRO A 213 -8.47 10.07 11.05
CA PRO A 213 -8.67 10.44 12.45
C PRO A 213 -9.55 9.47 13.23
N LYS A 214 -10.58 8.87 12.61
CA LYS A 214 -11.44 7.86 13.25
C LYS A 214 -10.66 6.59 13.58
N TYR A 215 -9.84 6.12 12.60
CA TYR A 215 -8.98 4.96 12.76
C TYR A 215 -7.97 5.19 13.90
N ARG A 216 -7.26 6.32 13.88
CA ARG A 216 -6.28 6.67 14.92
C ARG A 216 -6.90 6.77 16.30
N ALA A 217 -8.09 7.40 16.43
CA ALA A 217 -8.80 7.51 17.69
C ALA A 217 -9.18 6.12 18.24
N TYR A 218 -9.69 5.23 17.37
CA TYR A 218 -10.01 3.86 17.74
C TYR A 218 -8.78 3.09 18.21
N MET A 219 -7.66 3.15 17.49
CA MET A 219 -6.42 2.47 17.89
C MET A 219 -5.91 2.97 19.26
N LYS A 220 -6.00 4.27 19.53
CA LYS A 220 -5.66 4.83 20.86
C LYS A 220 -6.58 4.35 21.96
N GLU A 221 -7.89 4.29 21.72
CA GLU A 221 -8.86 3.79 22.69
C GLU A 221 -8.66 2.31 23.01
N GLN A 222 -8.26 1.52 22.01
CA GLN A 222 -8.06 0.08 22.13
C GLN A 222 -6.64 -0.31 22.53
N GLN A 223 -5.77 0.65 22.78
CA GLN A 223 -4.38 0.39 23.19
C GLN A 223 -4.29 -0.46 24.46
N GLY A 224 -3.56 -1.58 24.39
CA GLY A 224 -3.40 -2.55 25.49
C GLY A 224 -4.66 -3.35 25.81
N LYS A 225 -5.73 -3.24 25.01
CA LYS A 225 -6.97 -4.02 25.10
C LYS A 225 -7.04 -5.02 23.95
N ARG A 226 -7.44 -4.55 22.79
CA ARG A 226 -7.51 -5.35 21.55
C ARG A 226 -6.31 -5.14 20.62
N TRP A 227 -5.59 -4.04 20.80
CA TRP A 227 -4.49 -3.64 19.94
C TRP A 227 -3.29 -3.14 20.74
N GLN A 228 -2.10 -3.47 20.27
CA GLN A 228 -0.86 -2.84 20.71
C GLN A 228 -0.31 -2.06 19.53
N THR A 229 -0.37 -0.72 19.58
CA THR A 229 -0.06 0.16 18.47
C THR A 229 1.21 0.97 18.72
N ILE A 230 2.04 1.10 17.70
CA ILE A 230 3.20 1.99 17.62
C ILE A 230 2.92 3.03 16.54
N GLU A 231 3.11 4.32 16.84
CA GLU A 231 3.05 5.40 15.86
C GLU A 231 4.47 5.70 15.36
N HIS A 232 4.69 5.65 14.05
CA HIS A 232 5.94 6.02 13.40
C HIS A 232 5.79 7.38 12.73
N GLU A 233 6.58 8.38 13.18
CA GLU A 233 6.66 9.68 12.53
C GLU A 233 7.47 9.55 11.23
N THR A 234 6.91 10.01 10.13
CA THR A 234 7.46 9.92 8.78
C THR A 234 7.14 11.17 7.97
N HIS A 235 7.34 11.07 6.65
CA HIS A 235 6.93 12.10 5.69
C HIS A 235 6.02 11.51 4.61
N VAL A 236 5.23 12.38 3.99
CA VAL A 236 4.49 12.06 2.76
C VAL A 236 5.49 11.65 1.67
N GLU A 237 5.09 10.81 0.75
CA GLU A 237 5.93 10.12 -0.23
C GLU A 237 6.85 11.06 -1.02
N TYR A 238 8.11 10.63 -1.20
CA TYR A 238 9.13 11.28 -2.05
C TYR A 238 9.43 12.75 -1.73
N GLN A 239 9.16 13.19 -0.49
CA GLN A 239 9.49 14.54 -0.02
C GLN A 239 9.76 14.56 1.50
N THR A 240 10.26 15.68 2.04
CA THR A 240 10.68 15.80 3.45
C THR A 240 10.07 17.02 4.16
N LEU A 241 9.04 17.63 3.60
CA LEU A 241 8.43 18.86 4.16
C LEU A 241 7.15 18.56 4.93
N VAL A 242 6.31 17.68 4.38
CA VAL A 242 5.01 17.36 4.96
C VAL A 242 5.17 16.11 5.82
N LYS A 243 4.97 16.27 7.12
CA LYS A 243 4.99 15.14 8.05
C LYS A 243 3.79 14.25 7.88
N ASP A 244 3.97 12.97 8.16
CA ASP A 244 2.94 11.95 8.14
C ASP A 244 3.13 10.97 9.30
N LEU A 245 2.18 10.05 9.47
CA LEU A 245 2.20 8.98 10.47
C LEU A 245 1.85 7.65 9.80
N VAL A 246 2.64 6.63 10.13
CA VAL A 246 2.32 5.23 9.90
C VAL A 246 1.96 4.61 11.26
N LEU A 247 0.85 3.91 11.34
CA LEU A 247 0.50 3.12 12.51
C LEU A 247 0.80 1.65 12.26
N GLU A 248 1.56 1.03 13.16
CA GLU A 248 1.83 -0.39 13.18
C GLU A 248 1.16 -0.99 14.42
N SER A 249 0.20 -1.87 14.23
CA SER A 249 -0.67 -2.39 15.28
C SER A 249 -0.67 -3.91 15.30
N GLU A 250 -0.44 -4.51 16.47
CA GLU A 250 -0.59 -5.93 16.70
C GLU A 250 -1.96 -6.22 17.31
N PHE A 251 -2.68 -7.17 16.71
CA PHE A 251 -3.96 -7.63 17.24
C PHE A 251 -3.75 -8.56 18.43
N LEU A 252 -4.43 -8.30 19.55
CA LEU A 252 -4.30 -9.05 20.79
C LEU A 252 -5.44 -10.08 21.01
N GLY A 253 -6.53 -9.94 20.24
CA GLY A 253 -7.71 -10.78 20.32
C GLY A 253 -8.98 -10.04 20.73
#